data_1abcc7458480770f9acdfa9d6020445f
#
_entry.id   1abcc7458480770f9acdfa9d6020445f
#
_cell.length_a   1.000
_cell.length_b   1.000
_cell.length_c   1.000
_cell.angle_alpha   90.00
_cell.angle_beta   90.00
_cell.angle_gamma   90.00
#
_symmetry.space_group_name_H-M   'P 1'
#
loop_
_entity.id
_entity.type
_entity.pdbx_description
1 polymer ?
#
loop_
_entity_poly.entity_id
_entity_poly.type
_entity_poly.pdbx_seq_one_letter_code
_entity_poly.pdbx_strand_id
1 'polypeptide(L)'
;MSDRHFVEPDDIESQLFDWGVLKWMSTPEVTGGERFSAGVVKLEPGKGHERHTHPESDEILFVIRGEGEQEVADETRDITAGDMVFIPEGVEHGTLNTGWEPLLLFAVYAPPGPEDVLRDLPECEIVPPGKLPTPENVTEES
;
A
#
# COMPACT_ATOMS: atom_id res chain seq x y z
N MET A 1 18.01 0.88 -13.75
CA MET A 1 16.91 1.83 -13.94
C MET A 1 16.01 1.38 -15.06
N SER A 2 14.76 1.29 -14.80
CA SER A 2 13.82 0.76 -15.77
C SER A 2 13.03 1.90 -16.43
N ASP A 3 12.79 1.77 -17.74
CA ASP A 3 11.89 2.66 -18.46
C ASP A 3 10.58 1.93 -18.74
N ARG A 4 10.21 1.04 -17.83
CA ARG A 4 9.04 0.20 -18.00
C ARG A 4 7.76 1.02 -17.97
N HIS A 5 6.93 0.85 -19.01
CA HIS A 5 5.63 1.52 -19.10
C HIS A 5 4.48 0.61 -18.68
N PHE A 6 4.65 -0.70 -18.79
CA PHE A 6 3.61 -1.67 -18.46
C PHE A 6 4.12 -2.59 -17.36
N VAL A 7 3.38 -2.69 -16.28
CA VAL A 7 3.76 -3.48 -15.12
C VAL A 7 2.61 -4.41 -14.75
N GLU A 8 2.90 -5.70 -14.69
CA GLU A 8 1.92 -6.69 -14.24
C GLU A 8 2.22 -7.08 -12.79
N PRO A 9 1.22 -7.53 -12.05
CA PRO A 9 1.46 -7.89 -10.64
C PRO A 9 2.57 -8.92 -10.46
N ASP A 10 2.75 -9.83 -11.41
CA ASP A 10 3.77 -10.86 -11.31
C ASP A 10 5.17 -10.35 -11.57
N ASP A 11 5.29 -9.12 -12.07
CA ASP A 11 6.60 -8.55 -12.38
C ASP A 11 7.34 -8.07 -11.15
N ILE A 12 6.64 -7.87 -10.05
CA ILE A 12 7.19 -7.21 -8.88
C ILE A 12 6.96 -8.03 -7.63
N GLU A 13 7.76 -7.73 -6.61
CA GLU A 13 7.64 -8.38 -5.31
C GLU A 13 6.38 -7.94 -4.59
N SER A 14 5.96 -8.74 -3.61
CA SER A 14 4.89 -8.37 -2.69
C SER A 14 5.49 -8.10 -1.33
N GLN A 15 4.94 -7.12 -0.63
CA GLN A 15 5.26 -6.88 0.77
C GLN A 15 4.12 -7.48 1.58
N LEU A 16 4.44 -8.48 2.39
CA LEU A 16 3.46 -9.22 3.16
C LEU A 16 3.49 -8.79 4.62
N PHE A 17 2.33 -8.48 5.15
CA PHE A 17 2.14 -8.10 6.55
C PHE A 17 0.99 -8.92 7.14
N ASP A 18 0.87 -8.93 8.47
CA ASP A 18 -0.26 -9.57 9.14
C ASP A 18 -1.61 -9.07 8.63
N TRP A 19 -1.65 -7.79 8.27
CA TRP A 19 -2.91 -7.13 7.94
C TRP A 19 -3.18 -7.12 6.43
N GLY A 20 -2.23 -7.54 5.61
CA GLY A 20 -2.49 -7.54 4.18
C GLY A 20 -1.24 -7.60 3.33
N VAL A 21 -1.40 -7.22 2.08
CA VAL A 21 -0.36 -7.33 1.05
C VAL A 21 -0.28 -6.02 0.30
N LEU A 22 0.95 -5.58 0.01
CA LEU A 22 1.21 -4.40 -0.80
C LEU A 22 2.00 -4.79 -2.03
N LYS A 23 1.65 -4.20 -3.16
CA LYS A 23 2.40 -4.33 -4.40
C LYS A 23 2.65 -2.94 -4.97
N TRP A 24 3.89 -2.50 -4.94
CA TRP A 24 4.23 -1.16 -5.43
C TRP A 24 4.55 -1.26 -6.91
N MET A 25 3.55 -0.92 -7.73
CA MET A 25 3.58 -1.11 -9.17
C MET A 25 4.47 -0.08 -9.87
N SER A 26 4.59 1.11 -9.30
CA SER A 26 5.46 2.14 -9.85
C SER A 26 6.28 2.75 -8.74
N THR A 27 7.58 2.61 -8.85
CA THR A 27 8.57 3.24 -7.96
C THR A 27 9.74 3.65 -8.86
N PRO A 28 10.67 4.46 -8.35
CA PRO A 28 11.84 4.78 -9.16
C PRO A 28 12.57 3.55 -9.69
N GLU A 29 12.55 2.46 -8.93
CA GLU A 29 13.26 1.24 -9.34
C GLU A 29 12.49 0.42 -10.36
N VAL A 30 11.18 0.48 -10.33
CA VAL A 30 10.34 -0.32 -11.23
C VAL A 30 10.14 0.36 -12.57
N THR A 31 9.73 1.63 -12.54
CA THR A 31 9.38 2.35 -13.77
C THR A 31 10.36 3.46 -14.13
N GLY A 32 11.18 3.90 -13.17
CA GLY A 32 12.05 5.04 -13.36
C GLY A 32 11.39 6.36 -13.02
N GLY A 33 10.11 6.36 -12.66
CA GLY A 33 9.41 7.58 -12.27
C GLY A 33 9.84 8.05 -10.91
N GLU A 34 10.13 9.35 -10.76
CA GLU A 34 10.68 9.89 -9.53
C GLU A 34 9.77 10.88 -8.82
N ARG A 35 8.59 11.14 -9.37
CA ARG A 35 7.69 12.15 -8.81
C ARG A 35 6.67 11.57 -7.85
N PHE A 36 6.36 10.30 -7.99
CA PHE A 36 5.43 9.61 -7.11
C PHE A 36 5.71 8.11 -7.18
N SER A 37 5.22 7.39 -6.17
CA SER A 37 5.13 5.95 -6.24
C SER A 37 3.65 5.57 -6.15
N ALA A 38 3.30 4.41 -6.69
CA ALA A 38 1.91 3.99 -6.75
C ALA A 38 1.82 2.48 -6.67
N GLY A 39 0.78 2.01 -5.98
CA GLY A 39 0.62 0.57 -5.85
C GLY A 39 -0.72 0.17 -5.31
N VAL A 40 -0.88 -1.14 -5.16
CA VAL A 40 -2.12 -1.74 -4.69
C VAL A 40 -1.93 -2.20 -3.26
N VAL A 41 -2.93 -1.89 -2.44
CA VAL A 41 -2.98 -2.25 -1.02
C VAL A 41 -4.18 -3.16 -0.82
N LYS A 42 -3.96 -4.31 -0.21
CA LYS A 42 -5.03 -5.25 0.09
C LYS A 42 -5.03 -5.49 1.60
N LEU A 43 -6.12 -5.11 2.25
CA LEU A 43 -6.28 -5.29 3.70
C LEU A 43 -7.26 -6.42 3.96
N GLU A 44 -6.90 -7.33 4.86
CA GLU A 44 -7.77 -8.44 5.21
C GLU A 44 -8.92 -7.98 6.10
N PRO A 45 -10.06 -8.70 6.10
CA PRO A 45 -11.20 -8.30 6.93
C PRO A 45 -10.83 -8.18 8.39
N GLY A 46 -11.28 -7.10 9.02
CA GLY A 46 -11.01 -6.82 10.41
C GLY A 46 -9.62 -6.31 10.70
N LYS A 47 -8.80 -6.15 9.68
CA LYS A 47 -7.41 -5.70 9.84
C LYS A 47 -7.22 -4.31 9.28
N GLY A 48 -6.16 -3.66 9.68
CA GLY A 48 -5.86 -2.33 9.20
C GLY A 48 -4.45 -1.93 9.53
N HIS A 49 -4.06 -0.82 8.94
CA HIS A 49 -2.77 -0.22 9.19
C HIS A 49 -2.93 0.76 10.34
N GLU A 50 -2.07 0.67 11.35
CA GLU A 50 -2.16 1.56 12.51
C GLU A 50 -1.96 3.01 12.09
N ARG A 51 -2.47 3.93 12.91
CA ARG A 51 -2.28 5.35 12.63
C ARG A 51 -0.79 5.66 12.52
N HIS A 52 -0.43 6.38 11.48
CA HIS A 52 0.95 6.69 11.15
C HIS A 52 1.00 7.97 10.34
N THR A 53 2.20 8.46 10.06
CA THR A 53 2.39 9.62 9.21
C THR A 53 3.44 9.33 8.16
N HIS A 54 3.36 10.10 7.07
CA HIS A 54 4.42 10.13 6.06
C HIS A 54 4.93 11.57 6.04
N PRO A 55 6.04 11.85 6.73
CA PRO A 55 6.43 13.25 6.99
C PRO A 55 6.70 14.08 5.74
N GLU A 56 7.05 13.42 4.64
CA GLU A 56 7.48 14.14 3.44
C GLU A 56 6.65 13.85 2.20
N SER A 57 5.58 13.06 2.34
CA SER A 57 4.80 12.65 1.18
C SER A 57 3.32 12.90 1.40
N ASP A 58 2.69 13.46 0.38
CA ASP A 58 1.23 13.42 0.29
C ASP A 58 0.83 12.02 -0.13
N GLU A 59 -0.39 11.63 0.22
CA GLU A 59 -0.90 10.32 -0.15
C GLU A 59 -2.31 10.45 -0.70
N ILE A 60 -2.61 9.65 -1.72
CA ILE A 60 -3.97 9.46 -2.21
C ILE A 60 -4.29 7.99 -2.08
N LEU A 61 -5.50 7.71 -1.57
CA LEU A 61 -6.06 6.36 -1.56
C LEU A 61 -7.33 6.38 -2.40
N PHE A 62 -7.47 5.42 -3.28
CA PHE A 62 -8.72 5.23 -4.03
C PHE A 62 -9.23 3.83 -3.74
N VAL A 63 -10.50 3.73 -3.32
CA VAL A 63 -11.08 2.43 -3.00
C VAL A 63 -11.54 1.75 -4.28
N ILE A 64 -10.92 0.62 -4.60
CA ILE A 64 -11.27 -0.17 -5.77
C ILE A 64 -12.43 -1.09 -5.41
N ARG A 65 -12.37 -1.73 -4.23
CA ARG A 65 -13.35 -2.74 -3.85
C ARG A 65 -13.34 -2.90 -2.33
N GLY A 66 -14.53 -3.18 -1.78
CA GLY A 66 -14.68 -3.41 -0.35
C GLY A 66 -15.11 -2.16 0.38
N GLU A 67 -15.10 -2.23 1.70
CA GLU A 67 -15.50 -1.11 2.54
C GLU A 67 -14.63 -1.04 3.77
N GLY A 68 -14.49 0.15 4.31
CA GLY A 68 -13.64 0.35 5.46
C GLY A 68 -13.96 1.63 6.17
N GLU A 69 -13.11 1.92 7.16
CA GLU A 69 -13.20 3.16 7.93
C GLU A 69 -11.84 3.84 7.83
N GLN A 70 -11.85 5.13 7.49
CA GLN A 70 -10.63 5.89 7.30
C GLN A 70 -10.56 7.03 8.28
N GLU A 71 -9.41 7.16 8.94
CA GLU A 71 -9.11 8.30 9.79
C GLU A 71 -8.08 9.19 9.11
N VAL A 72 -8.33 10.49 9.10
CA VAL A 72 -7.38 11.51 8.64
C VAL A 72 -7.44 12.64 9.64
N ALA A 73 -6.35 12.88 10.35
CA ALA A 73 -6.31 13.84 11.45
C ALA A 73 -7.39 13.47 12.48
N ASP A 74 -8.33 14.38 12.76
CA ASP A 74 -9.40 14.10 13.72
C ASP A 74 -10.73 13.75 13.02
N GLU A 75 -10.68 13.49 11.73
CA GLU A 75 -11.87 13.15 10.95
C GLU A 75 -11.89 11.64 10.70
N THR A 76 -13.05 11.03 10.83
CA THR A 76 -13.23 9.59 10.58
C THR A 76 -14.46 9.42 9.69
N ARG A 77 -14.31 8.63 8.64
CA ARG A 77 -15.40 8.37 7.70
C ARG A 77 -15.38 6.94 7.20
N ASP A 78 -16.56 6.44 6.90
CA ASP A 78 -16.70 5.19 6.17
C ASP A 78 -16.33 5.42 4.71
N ILE A 79 -15.62 4.47 4.12
CA ILE A 79 -15.24 4.53 2.71
C ILE A 79 -15.69 3.25 2.02
N THR A 80 -16.03 3.38 0.74
CA THR A 80 -16.44 2.24 -0.08
C THR A 80 -15.97 2.49 -1.51
N ALA A 81 -16.17 1.49 -2.38
CA ALA A 81 -15.66 1.53 -3.76
C ALA A 81 -16.05 2.84 -4.46
N GLY A 82 -15.07 3.47 -5.06
CA GLY A 82 -15.24 4.74 -5.76
C GLY A 82 -14.85 5.95 -4.95
N ASP A 83 -14.63 5.79 -3.64
CA ASP A 83 -14.22 6.92 -2.79
C ASP A 83 -12.73 7.17 -2.90
N MET A 84 -12.35 8.44 -2.78
CA MET A 84 -10.95 8.85 -2.77
C MET A 84 -10.66 9.58 -1.46
N VAL A 85 -9.50 9.32 -0.88
CA VAL A 85 -9.04 9.99 0.34
C VAL A 85 -7.74 10.71 0.01
N PHE A 86 -7.63 11.97 0.39
CA PHE A 86 -6.39 12.72 0.27
C PHE A 86 -5.81 12.93 1.68
N ILE A 87 -4.54 12.58 1.82
CA ILE A 87 -3.84 12.67 3.11
C ILE A 87 -2.61 13.56 2.90
N PRO A 88 -2.62 14.78 3.47
CA PRO A 88 -1.47 15.67 3.34
C PRO A 88 -0.25 15.11 4.07
N GLU A 89 0.92 15.52 3.63
CA GLU A 89 2.15 15.13 4.31
C GLU A 89 2.09 15.47 5.80
N GLY A 90 2.64 14.57 6.63
CA GLY A 90 2.74 14.80 8.07
C GLY A 90 1.46 14.60 8.85
N VAL A 91 0.34 14.29 8.20
CA VAL A 91 -0.94 14.14 8.88
C VAL A 91 -1.14 12.69 9.27
N GLU A 92 -1.51 12.47 10.54
CA GLU A 92 -1.79 11.12 11.03
C GLU A 92 -3.03 10.55 10.36
N HIS A 93 -2.95 9.28 9.99
CA HIS A 93 -4.05 8.60 9.31
C HIS A 93 -3.97 7.11 9.53
N GLY A 94 -5.08 6.43 9.28
CA GLY A 94 -5.14 4.98 9.38
C GLY A 94 -6.37 4.45 8.67
N THR A 95 -6.29 3.22 8.19
CA THR A 95 -7.36 2.56 7.45
C THR A 95 -7.68 1.24 8.12
N LEU A 96 -8.96 0.95 8.30
CA LEU A 96 -9.43 -0.32 8.86
C LEU A 96 -10.43 -0.94 7.91
N ASN A 97 -10.26 -2.22 7.61
CA ASN A 97 -11.24 -2.96 6.82
C ASN A 97 -12.38 -3.39 7.74
N THR A 98 -13.55 -2.81 7.54
CA THR A 98 -14.73 -3.11 8.35
C THR A 98 -15.68 -4.08 7.65
N GLY A 99 -15.33 -4.53 6.43
CA GLY A 99 -16.16 -5.45 5.68
C GLY A 99 -15.76 -6.89 5.93
N TRP A 100 -16.43 -7.79 5.22
CA TRP A 100 -16.17 -9.23 5.35
C TRP A 100 -15.30 -9.76 4.21
N GLU A 101 -14.97 -8.91 3.25
CA GLU A 101 -14.05 -9.29 2.16
C GLU A 101 -12.84 -8.35 2.17
N PRO A 102 -11.78 -8.69 1.45
CA PRO A 102 -10.60 -7.81 1.41
C PRO A 102 -10.95 -6.42 0.91
N LEU A 103 -10.32 -5.42 1.52
CA LEU A 103 -10.43 -4.03 1.08
C LEU A 103 -9.28 -3.76 0.13
N LEU A 104 -9.60 -3.41 -1.11
CA LEU A 104 -8.61 -3.20 -2.14
C LEU A 104 -8.51 -1.72 -2.46
N LEU A 105 -7.32 -1.17 -2.28
CA LEU A 105 -7.05 0.26 -2.47
C LEU A 105 -5.95 0.45 -3.50
N PHE A 106 -6.00 1.57 -4.18
CA PHE A 106 -4.87 2.04 -4.97
C PHE A 106 -4.28 3.24 -4.23
N ALA A 107 -2.98 3.19 -3.94
CA ALA A 107 -2.30 4.20 -3.15
C ALA A 107 -1.24 4.91 -3.98
N VAL A 108 -1.14 6.22 -3.81
CA VAL A 108 -0.12 7.04 -4.47
C VAL A 108 0.57 7.88 -3.41
N TYR A 109 1.90 7.86 -3.41
CA TYR A 109 2.72 8.73 -2.56
C TYR A 109 3.50 9.71 -3.45
N ALA A 110 3.50 10.97 -3.08
CA ALA A 110 4.24 11.99 -3.81
C ALA A 110 4.95 12.90 -2.81
N PRO A 111 6.28 12.90 -2.78
CA PRO A 111 7.21 12.11 -3.59
C PRO A 111 7.28 10.65 -3.11
N PRO A 112 7.98 9.79 -3.87
CA PRO A 112 8.20 8.41 -3.43
C PRO A 112 9.00 8.37 -2.12
N GLY A 113 8.89 7.27 -1.39
CA GLY A 113 9.65 7.06 -0.17
C GLY A 113 8.96 6.14 0.82
N PRO A 114 7.67 6.37 1.13
CA PRO A 114 7.02 5.53 2.14
C PRO A 114 7.03 4.04 1.82
N GLU A 115 7.02 3.67 0.54
CA GLU A 115 7.08 2.25 0.15
C GLU A 115 8.38 1.59 0.62
N ASP A 116 9.48 2.35 0.64
CA ASP A 116 10.76 1.82 1.12
C ASP A 116 10.77 1.71 2.63
N VAL A 117 10.16 2.66 3.31
CA VAL A 117 10.04 2.61 4.77
C VAL A 117 9.25 1.37 5.17
N LEU A 118 8.15 1.09 4.47
CA LEU A 118 7.35 -0.09 4.74
C LEU A 118 8.14 -1.37 4.50
N ARG A 119 8.92 -1.40 3.43
CA ARG A 119 9.72 -2.57 3.08
C ARG A 119 10.76 -2.89 4.16
N ASP A 120 11.25 -1.87 4.83
CA ASP A 120 12.30 -2.03 5.84
C ASP A 120 11.76 -2.32 7.23
N LEU A 121 10.44 -2.33 7.42
CA LEU A 121 9.87 -2.65 8.73
C LEU A 121 10.16 -4.11 9.10
N PRO A 122 10.42 -4.38 10.40
CA PRO A 122 10.73 -5.75 10.82
C PRO A 122 9.63 -6.75 10.51
N GLU A 123 8.38 -6.32 10.53
CA GLU A 123 7.25 -7.20 10.29
C GLU A 123 6.96 -7.42 8.80
N CYS A 124 7.67 -6.72 7.92
CA CYS A 124 7.47 -6.88 6.48
C CYS A 124 8.23 -8.10 5.98
N GLU A 125 7.55 -8.96 5.25
CA GLU A 125 8.16 -10.12 4.61
C GLU A 125 8.02 -9.96 3.11
N ILE A 126 9.07 -10.33 2.37
CA ILE A 126 9.09 -10.13 0.92
C ILE A 126 8.77 -11.45 0.23
N VAL A 127 7.81 -11.38 -0.68
CA VAL A 127 7.49 -12.51 -1.58
C VAL A 127 8.02 -12.13 -2.95
N PRO A 128 8.91 -12.96 -3.55
CA PRO A 128 9.55 -12.61 -4.83
C PRO A 128 8.55 -12.50 -5.97
N PRO A 129 8.95 -11.82 -7.06
CA PRO A 129 8.10 -11.78 -8.26
C PRO A 129 7.76 -13.18 -8.75
N GLY A 130 6.56 -13.32 -9.31
CA GLY A 130 6.11 -14.59 -9.87
C GLY A 130 5.62 -15.58 -8.85
N LYS A 131 5.60 -15.22 -7.58
CA LYS A 131 5.12 -16.12 -6.52
C LYS A 131 3.83 -15.58 -5.94
N LEU A 132 3.10 -16.45 -5.27
CA LEU A 132 1.90 -16.02 -4.55
C LEU A 132 2.33 -15.34 -3.26
N PRO A 133 1.63 -14.28 -2.85
CA PRO A 133 1.98 -13.57 -1.61
C PRO A 133 1.47 -14.33 -0.39
N THR A 134 2.13 -15.42 -0.08
CA THR A 134 1.81 -16.27 1.07
C THR A 134 3.07 -16.48 1.90
N PRO A 135 2.92 -16.84 3.17
CA PRO A 135 4.09 -17.08 4.01
C PRO A 135 5.04 -18.14 3.46
N GLU A 136 4.52 -19.13 2.71
CA GLU A 136 5.35 -20.18 2.14
C GLU A 136 6.33 -19.66 1.09
N ASN A 137 6.07 -18.48 0.53
CA ASN A 137 6.88 -17.92 -0.54
C ASN A 137 7.77 -16.76 -0.08
N VAL A 138 7.88 -16.56 1.22
CA VAL A 138 8.71 -15.48 1.79
C VAL A 138 10.18 -15.82 1.55
N THR A 139 10.98 -14.81 1.16
CA THR A 139 12.41 -15.00 1.01
C THR A 139 13.08 -15.06 2.36
N GLU A 140 14.20 -15.80 2.42
CA GLU A 140 14.93 -15.90 3.69
C GLU A 140 15.80 -14.68 3.96
N GLU A 141 15.93 -13.81 2.98
CA GLU A 141 16.76 -12.62 3.12
C GLU A 141 16.03 -11.43 3.70
N SER A 142 14.75 -11.49 3.77
CA SER A 142 13.92 -10.37 4.20
C SER A 142 14.01 -10.01 5.68
#